data_02bfa51ff64d88f326726926220be853
#
_entry.id   02bfa51ff64d88f326726926220be853
#
_cell.length_a   1.000
_cell.length_b   1.000
_cell.length_c   1.000
_cell.angle_alpha   90.00
_cell.angle_beta   90.00
_cell.angle_gamma   90.00
#
_symmetry.space_group_name_H-M   'P 1'
#
loop_
_entity.id
_entity.type
_entity.pdbx_description
1 polymer ?
#
loop_
_entity_poly.entity_id
_entity_poly.type
_entity_poly.pdbx_seq_one_letter_code
_entity_poly.pdbx_strand_id
1 'polypeptide(L)'
;MSESILPTNDVMFKIIFWNQEYPDVLISFINAILKRDNPITSVELLNTAIHNEFIGEHGVRLDLAARTSNGELLNIEMQKKNEDDIYKRSLYYWASLYYTQLKKGQKYKALHPAITINVLDFNLFDDKRSNRKFILKDEKTNEEYLRMIEMHFVELNKRQYMDTNDDLWKWLEFLKSPDSENLQWIYESSVCPEGAEAIEHAKEIFDKALVDPENQETIKLIEKAEKDKLSAIETAREKGLAEGLEKGLERGLKKGKEEGEHDAKIETAQNLLSMGLSVNQISKATGLSIKDINALQ
;
A
#
# COMPACT_ATOMS: atom_id res chain seq x y z
N MET A 1 -7.49 19.29 -18.34
CA MET A 1 -6.95 18.25 -19.23
C MET A 1 -7.27 16.93 -18.55
N SER A 2 -8.02 16.03 -19.20
CA SER A 2 -8.22 14.68 -18.64
C SER A 2 -6.84 14.01 -18.59
N GLU A 3 -6.44 13.51 -17.42
CA GLU A 3 -5.25 12.67 -17.33
C GLU A 3 -5.41 11.51 -18.31
N SER A 4 -4.36 11.24 -19.10
CA SER A 4 -4.35 10.10 -20.01
C SER A 4 -4.43 8.81 -19.19
N ILE A 5 -5.34 7.91 -19.57
CA ILE A 5 -5.45 6.60 -18.94
C ILE A 5 -4.16 5.83 -19.26
N LEU A 6 -3.51 5.29 -18.24
CA LEU A 6 -2.27 4.50 -18.37
C LEU A 6 -2.53 3.02 -18.09
N PRO A 7 -1.64 2.11 -18.55
CA PRO A 7 -1.68 0.69 -18.20
C PRO A 7 -1.67 0.40 -16.69
N THR A 8 -1.18 1.35 -15.88
CA THR A 8 -1.21 1.32 -14.41
C THR A 8 -2.60 1.59 -13.80
N ASN A 9 -3.61 1.96 -14.60
CA ASN A 9 -4.99 2.03 -14.12
C ASN A 9 -5.47 0.63 -13.75
N ASP A 10 -6.15 0.46 -12.61
CA ASP A 10 -6.54 -0.84 -12.06
C ASP A 10 -7.38 -1.68 -13.03
N VAL A 11 -8.26 -1.02 -13.81
CA VAL A 11 -9.06 -1.69 -14.84
C VAL A 11 -8.17 -2.13 -16.01
N MET A 12 -7.34 -1.21 -16.52
CA MET A 12 -6.46 -1.49 -17.64
C MET A 12 -5.42 -2.56 -17.29
N PHE A 13 -4.83 -2.48 -16.09
CA PHE A 13 -3.88 -3.48 -15.60
C PHE A 13 -4.50 -4.89 -15.62
N LYS A 14 -5.72 -5.01 -15.12
CA LYS A 14 -6.46 -6.30 -15.18
C LYS A 14 -6.74 -6.75 -16.60
N ILE A 15 -7.22 -5.87 -17.46
CA ILE A 15 -7.53 -6.22 -18.86
C ILE A 15 -6.28 -6.72 -19.58
N ILE A 16 -5.13 -6.06 -19.37
CA ILE A 16 -3.87 -6.42 -20.02
C ILE A 16 -3.34 -7.76 -19.51
N PHE A 17 -3.26 -7.95 -18.20
CA PHE A 17 -2.61 -9.12 -17.62
C PHE A 17 -3.53 -10.29 -17.31
N TRP A 18 -4.85 -10.10 -17.31
CA TRP A 18 -5.86 -11.15 -17.18
C TRP A 18 -6.38 -11.61 -18.56
N ASN A 19 -5.57 -11.51 -19.59
CA ASN A 19 -5.96 -11.87 -20.94
C ASN A 19 -5.65 -13.35 -21.20
N GLN A 20 -6.70 -14.16 -21.53
CA GLN A 20 -6.54 -15.58 -21.82
C GLN A 20 -6.12 -15.83 -23.28
N GLU A 21 -6.35 -14.89 -24.17
CA GLU A 21 -5.95 -14.97 -25.57
C GLU A 21 -4.43 -14.77 -25.74
N TYR A 22 -3.84 -13.94 -24.85
CA TYR A 22 -2.41 -13.62 -24.85
C TYR A 22 -1.76 -13.93 -23.49
N PRO A 23 -1.63 -15.21 -23.11
CA PRO A 23 -1.05 -15.60 -21.83
C PRO A 23 0.45 -15.26 -21.73
N ASP A 24 1.13 -15.09 -22.86
CA ASP A 24 2.53 -14.66 -22.97
C ASP A 24 2.79 -13.31 -22.33
N VAL A 25 1.81 -12.40 -22.34
CA VAL A 25 1.88 -11.08 -21.70
C VAL A 25 2.18 -11.22 -20.21
N LEU A 26 1.38 -12.01 -19.49
CA LEU A 26 1.58 -12.23 -18.05
C LEU A 26 2.85 -13.04 -17.79
N ILE A 27 3.12 -14.08 -18.58
CA ILE A 27 4.29 -14.95 -18.45
C ILE A 27 5.59 -14.14 -18.62
N SER A 28 5.68 -13.31 -19.66
CA SER A 28 6.83 -12.47 -19.93
C SER A 28 7.05 -11.45 -18.80
N PHE A 29 6.00 -10.80 -18.33
CA PHE A 29 6.09 -9.85 -17.22
C PHE A 29 6.62 -10.51 -15.93
N ILE A 30 6.07 -11.66 -15.56
CA ILE A 30 6.52 -12.40 -14.38
C ILE A 30 7.99 -12.83 -14.53
N ASN A 31 8.37 -13.37 -15.68
CA ASN A 31 9.76 -13.81 -15.92
C ASN A 31 10.74 -12.64 -15.88
N ALA A 32 10.38 -11.48 -16.40
CA ALA A 32 11.19 -10.26 -16.33
C ALA A 32 11.45 -9.81 -14.89
N ILE A 33 10.50 -10.05 -13.97
CA ILE A 33 10.62 -9.74 -12.53
C ILE A 33 11.44 -10.81 -11.80
N LEU A 34 11.10 -12.08 -12.00
CA LEU A 34 11.67 -13.19 -11.23
C LEU A 34 13.10 -13.54 -11.64
N LYS A 35 13.47 -13.37 -12.90
CA LYS A 35 14.82 -13.60 -13.51
C LYS A 35 15.40 -14.95 -13.06
N ARG A 36 14.64 -16.03 -13.28
CA ARG A 36 15.03 -17.38 -12.90
C ARG A 36 15.73 -18.12 -14.05
N ASP A 37 16.65 -19.03 -13.71
CA ASP A 37 17.32 -19.90 -14.68
C ASP A 37 16.32 -20.80 -15.44
N ASN A 38 15.26 -21.22 -14.75
CA ASN A 38 14.13 -21.95 -15.33
C ASN A 38 12.91 -21.03 -15.38
N PRO A 39 12.61 -20.40 -16.52
CA PRO A 39 11.50 -19.48 -16.65
C PRO A 39 10.14 -20.20 -16.52
N ILE A 40 9.12 -19.47 -16.12
CA ILE A 40 7.74 -19.91 -16.12
C ILE A 40 7.28 -20.00 -17.57
N THR A 41 6.71 -21.15 -17.94
CA THR A 41 6.25 -21.44 -19.32
C THR A 41 4.74 -21.42 -19.49
N SER A 42 3.99 -21.52 -18.38
CA SER A 42 2.54 -21.37 -18.41
C SER A 42 2.00 -20.87 -17.08
N VAL A 43 0.86 -20.21 -17.13
CA VAL A 43 0.11 -19.74 -15.97
C VAL A 43 -1.36 -20.09 -16.12
N GLU A 44 -1.98 -20.47 -15.01
CA GLU A 44 -3.44 -20.62 -14.87
C GLU A 44 -3.95 -19.45 -14.04
N LEU A 45 -4.82 -18.62 -14.61
CA LEU A 45 -5.44 -17.51 -13.88
C LEU A 45 -6.44 -18.06 -12.86
N LEU A 46 -6.33 -17.63 -11.62
CA LEU A 46 -7.20 -18.06 -10.53
C LEU A 46 -8.31 -17.03 -10.30
N ASN A 47 -9.56 -17.51 -10.19
CA ASN A 47 -10.69 -16.62 -9.90
C ASN A 47 -10.53 -16.03 -8.49
N THR A 48 -10.25 -14.72 -8.41
CA THR A 48 -10.05 -14.01 -7.15
C THR A 48 -11.31 -13.92 -6.28
N ALA A 49 -12.50 -14.10 -6.86
CA ALA A 49 -13.77 -14.12 -6.12
C ALA A 49 -13.94 -15.37 -5.23
N ILE A 50 -13.28 -16.48 -5.56
CA ILE A 50 -13.35 -17.73 -4.77
C ILE A 50 -12.56 -17.60 -3.45
N HIS A 51 -11.54 -16.74 -3.39
CA HIS A 51 -10.79 -16.51 -2.18
C HIS A 51 -11.54 -15.64 -1.14
N ASN A 52 -12.62 -14.97 -1.54
CA ASN A 52 -13.42 -14.14 -0.62
C ASN A 52 -14.26 -14.97 0.38
N GLU A 53 -14.55 -16.25 0.10
CA GLU A 53 -15.34 -17.10 1.01
C GLU A 53 -14.58 -17.54 2.27
N PHE A 54 -13.25 -17.47 2.28
CA PHE A 54 -12.42 -17.97 3.38
C PHE A 54 -11.83 -16.91 4.31
N ILE A 55 -11.92 -15.63 3.98
CA ILE A 55 -11.23 -14.55 4.70
C ILE A 55 -12.24 -13.58 5.34
N GLY A 56 -13.26 -14.08 6.03
CA GLY A 56 -14.14 -13.30 6.91
C GLY A 56 -14.64 -11.96 6.34
N GLU A 57 -15.16 -11.09 7.21
CA GLU A 57 -15.74 -9.77 6.86
C GLU A 57 -14.73 -8.76 6.24
N HIS A 58 -13.43 -9.06 6.23
CA HIS A 58 -12.36 -8.25 5.64
C HIS A 58 -11.87 -8.82 4.29
N GLY A 59 -12.76 -9.37 3.47
CA GLY A 59 -12.44 -10.06 2.22
C GLY A 59 -11.25 -9.47 1.46
N VAL A 60 -10.17 -10.25 1.32
CA VAL A 60 -9.00 -9.88 0.50
C VAL A 60 -9.39 -10.05 -0.96
N ARG A 61 -9.40 -8.95 -1.70
CA ARG A 61 -9.55 -8.98 -3.16
C ARG A 61 -8.17 -8.80 -3.78
N LEU A 62 -7.61 -9.87 -4.30
CA LEU A 62 -6.35 -9.83 -5.04
C LEU A 62 -6.58 -9.20 -6.42
N ASP A 63 -5.62 -8.42 -6.91
CA ASP A 63 -5.72 -7.83 -8.25
C ASP A 63 -5.57 -8.90 -9.32
N LEU A 64 -4.51 -9.68 -9.27
CA LEU A 64 -4.25 -10.81 -10.15
C LEU A 64 -3.73 -11.98 -9.34
N ALA A 65 -4.35 -13.15 -9.47
CA ALA A 65 -3.85 -14.38 -8.88
C ALA A 65 -3.68 -15.43 -9.98
N ALA A 66 -2.55 -16.15 -9.93
CA ALA A 66 -2.23 -17.17 -10.91
C ALA A 66 -1.50 -18.35 -10.27
N ARG A 67 -1.58 -19.51 -10.95
CA ARG A 67 -0.77 -20.68 -10.65
C ARG A 67 0.20 -20.92 -11.79
N THR A 68 1.48 -21.11 -11.47
CA THR A 68 2.51 -21.40 -12.48
C THR A 68 2.51 -22.86 -12.88
N SER A 69 3.22 -23.19 -14.00
CA SER A 69 3.51 -24.56 -14.42
C SER A 69 4.18 -25.42 -13.33
N ASN A 70 4.89 -24.80 -12.40
CA ASN A 70 5.55 -25.46 -11.27
C ASN A 70 4.66 -25.63 -10.03
N GLY A 71 3.38 -25.21 -10.12
CA GLY A 71 2.41 -25.25 -9.03
C GLY A 71 2.51 -24.09 -8.04
N GLU A 72 3.45 -23.17 -8.22
CA GLU A 72 3.60 -21.97 -7.38
C GLU A 72 2.40 -21.03 -7.52
N LEU A 73 1.99 -20.41 -6.43
CA LEU A 73 0.92 -19.43 -6.45
C LEU A 73 1.50 -18.02 -6.52
N LEU A 74 0.95 -17.22 -7.42
CA LEU A 74 1.33 -15.84 -7.64
C LEU A 74 0.19 -14.91 -7.27
N ASN A 75 0.53 -13.78 -6.62
CA ASN A 75 -0.33 -12.61 -6.51
C ASN A 75 0.44 -11.41 -7.05
N ILE A 76 -0.21 -10.62 -7.90
CA ILE A 76 0.35 -9.40 -8.47
C ILE A 76 -0.60 -8.26 -8.13
N GLU A 77 -0.08 -7.24 -7.48
CA GLU A 77 -0.80 -6.06 -7.01
C GLU A 77 -0.24 -4.80 -7.65
N MET A 78 -1.10 -3.94 -8.19
CA MET A 78 -0.73 -2.60 -8.68
C MET A 78 -1.06 -1.56 -7.61
N GLN A 79 -0.07 -0.78 -7.18
CA GLN A 79 -0.21 0.21 -6.11
C GLN A 79 0.21 1.60 -6.58
N LYS A 80 -0.73 2.54 -6.64
CA LYS A 80 -0.49 3.92 -7.10
C LYS A 80 -0.03 4.86 -5.99
N LYS A 81 -0.40 4.56 -4.73
CA LYS A 81 -0.12 5.42 -3.57
C LYS A 81 0.47 4.61 -2.42
N ASN A 82 1.40 5.22 -1.71
CA ASN A 82 1.90 4.67 -0.45
C ASN A 82 0.92 5.00 0.67
N GLU A 83 0.26 3.97 1.21
CA GLU A 83 -0.67 4.07 2.36
C GLU A 83 0.02 3.69 3.68
N ASP A 84 1.37 3.70 3.72
CA ASP A 84 2.23 3.38 4.89
C ASP A 84 2.07 1.96 5.47
N ASP A 85 1.27 1.11 4.84
CA ASP A 85 1.00 -0.27 5.28
C ASP A 85 1.43 -1.34 4.29
N ILE A 86 2.06 -0.96 3.18
CA ILE A 86 2.40 -1.84 2.04
C ILE A 86 3.11 -3.15 2.47
N TYR A 87 4.03 -3.07 3.44
CA TYR A 87 4.74 -4.25 3.93
C TYR A 87 3.80 -5.24 4.63
N LYS A 88 2.92 -4.71 5.49
CA LYS A 88 1.95 -5.52 6.25
C LYS A 88 0.91 -6.12 5.31
N ARG A 89 0.45 -5.35 4.34
CA ARG A 89 -0.53 -5.76 3.34
C ARG A 89 0.04 -6.85 2.43
N SER A 90 1.26 -6.67 1.93
CA SER A 90 1.95 -7.68 1.11
C SER A 90 2.14 -9.00 1.86
N LEU A 91 2.57 -8.95 3.13
CA LEU A 91 2.69 -10.13 3.97
C LEU A 91 1.34 -10.79 4.24
N TYR A 92 0.28 -10.01 4.48
CA TYR A 92 -1.06 -10.53 4.69
C TYR A 92 -1.60 -11.23 3.44
N TYR A 93 -1.39 -10.66 2.26
CA TYR A 93 -1.79 -11.27 0.99
C TYR A 93 -1.02 -12.55 0.71
N TRP A 94 0.30 -12.54 0.95
CA TRP A 94 1.09 -13.75 0.86
C TRP A 94 0.58 -14.86 1.80
N ALA A 95 0.32 -14.52 3.07
CA ALA A 95 -0.17 -15.48 4.05
C ALA A 95 -1.54 -16.05 3.66
N SER A 96 -2.44 -15.21 3.15
CA SER A 96 -3.74 -15.62 2.63
C SER A 96 -3.60 -16.59 1.46
N LEU A 97 -2.74 -16.25 0.48
CA LEU A 97 -2.47 -17.09 -0.68
C LEU A 97 -1.87 -18.45 -0.28
N TYR A 98 -0.96 -18.44 0.70
CA TYR A 98 -0.32 -19.66 1.20
C TYR A 98 -1.30 -20.52 2.00
N TYR A 99 -2.08 -19.92 2.89
CA TYR A 99 -3.04 -20.63 3.74
C TYR A 99 -4.16 -21.32 2.95
N THR A 100 -4.66 -20.68 1.91
CA THR A 100 -5.78 -21.20 1.12
C THR A 100 -5.45 -22.40 0.24
N GLN A 101 -4.20 -22.80 0.14
CA GLN A 101 -3.79 -23.96 -0.63
C GLN A 101 -4.29 -25.28 -0.07
N LEU A 102 -4.45 -25.40 1.25
CA LEU A 102 -4.84 -26.66 1.90
C LEU A 102 -6.31 -26.68 2.27
N LYS A 103 -6.98 -27.75 1.84
CA LYS A 103 -8.33 -28.11 2.31
C LYS A 103 -8.20 -29.06 3.51
N LYS A 104 -9.30 -29.16 4.28
CA LYS A 104 -9.37 -30.08 5.44
C LYS A 104 -8.97 -31.51 5.04
N GLY A 105 -7.98 -32.06 5.77
CA GLY A 105 -7.48 -33.43 5.55
C GLY A 105 -6.31 -33.54 4.58
N GLN A 106 -5.90 -32.49 3.90
CA GLN A 106 -4.70 -32.49 3.06
C GLN A 106 -3.42 -32.38 3.90
N LYS A 107 -2.32 -32.93 3.36
CA LYS A 107 -1.00 -32.94 4.04
C LYS A 107 -0.20 -31.69 3.67
N TYR A 108 0.58 -31.15 4.60
CA TYR A 108 1.44 -29.97 4.39
C TYR A 108 2.45 -30.11 3.23
N LYS A 109 2.84 -31.35 2.88
CA LYS A 109 3.73 -31.59 1.72
C LYS A 109 3.10 -31.22 0.37
N ALA A 110 1.81 -30.98 0.32
CA ALA A 110 1.11 -30.50 -0.88
C ALA A 110 1.16 -28.97 -1.03
N LEU A 111 1.77 -28.25 -0.09
CA LEU A 111 1.97 -26.82 -0.20
C LEU A 111 3.05 -26.49 -1.23
N HIS A 112 2.76 -25.52 -2.06
CA HIS A 112 3.67 -24.93 -3.03
C HIS A 112 4.12 -23.54 -2.58
N PRO A 113 5.24 -23.03 -3.10
CA PRO A 113 5.65 -21.64 -2.87
C PRO A 113 4.54 -20.66 -3.21
N ALA A 114 4.48 -19.58 -2.45
CA ALA A 114 3.64 -18.43 -2.74
C ALA A 114 4.51 -17.19 -2.97
N ILE A 115 4.23 -16.47 -4.04
CA ILE A 115 4.99 -15.33 -4.51
C ILE A 115 4.06 -14.12 -4.59
N THR A 116 4.44 -13.02 -3.98
CA THR A 116 3.75 -11.74 -4.15
C THR A 116 4.62 -10.78 -4.93
N ILE A 117 4.03 -10.12 -5.92
CA ILE A 117 4.66 -9.08 -6.74
C ILE A 117 3.87 -7.80 -6.51
N ASN A 118 4.48 -6.82 -5.87
CA ASN A 118 3.91 -5.51 -5.64
C ASN A 118 4.51 -4.54 -6.65
N VAL A 119 3.73 -4.09 -7.61
CA VAL A 119 4.12 -3.09 -8.61
C VAL A 119 3.76 -1.72 -8.06
N LEU A 120 4.75 -0.86 -7.85
CA LEU A 120 4.61 0.41 -7.14
C LEU A 120 4.81 1.60 -8.07
N ASP A 121 3.82 2.48 -8.15
CA ASP A 121 3.94 3.76 -8.86
C ASP A 121 4.48 4.89 -7.96
N PHE A 122 5.22 4.52 -6.95
CA PHE A 122 5.93 5.42 -6.03
C PHE A 122 7.26 4.80 -5.59
N ASN A 123 8.13 5.62 -5.00
CA ASN A 123 9.39 5.14 -4.43
C ASN A 123 9.16 4.73 -2.97
N LEU A 124 9.46 3.46 -2.66
CA LEU A 124 9.35 2.87 -1.33
C LEU A 124 10.72 2.78 -0.64
N PHE A 125 11.78 2.55 -1.42
CA PHE A 125 13.15 2.39 -0.95
C PHE A 125 14.06 3.51 -1.47
N ASP A 126 15.10 3.88 -0.73
CA ASP A 126 15.98 5.00 -1.07
C ASP A 126 17.03 4.68 -2.14
N ASP A 127 17.31 3.39 -2.40
CA ASP A 127 18.28 2.99 -3.42
C ASP A 127 17.71 3.00 -4.86
N LYS A 128 18.58 2.77 -5.84
CA LYS A 128 18.25 2.83 -7.28
C LYS A 128 17.71 1.52 -7.86
N ARG A 129 17.60 0.45 -7.08
CA ARG A 129 17.10 -0.84 -7.57
C ARG A 129 15.61 -0.78 -7.85
N SER A 130 15.21 -1.08 -9.07
CA SER A 130 13.81 -1.11 -9.50
C SER A 130 13.05 -2.33 -8.97
N ASN A 131 13.72 -3.45 -8.76
CA ASN A 131 13.15 -4.68 -8.22
C ASN A 131 13.90 -5.11 -6.96
N ARG A 132 13.17 -5.35 -5.89
CA ARG A 132 13.72 -5.81 -4.63
C ARG A 132 12.98 -7.09 -4.21
N LYS A 133 13.76 -8.16 -4.01
CA LYS A 133 13.27 -9.46 -3.57
C LYS A 133 13.55 -9.69 -2.09
N PHE A 134 12.51 -10.12 -1.35
CA PHE A 134 12.59 -10.57 0.02
C PHE A 134 12.30 -12.07 0.11
N ILE A 135 13.14 -12.79 0.84
CA ILE A 135 13.04 -14.23 1.07
C ILE A 135 13.39 -14.53 2.53
N LEU A 136 12.99 -15.71 3.02
CA LEU A 136 13.30 -16.15 4.38
C LEU A 136 14.69 -16.78 4.43
N LYS A 137 15.55 -16.27 5.31
CA LYS A 137 16.93 -16.76 5.52
C LYS A 137 17.25 -16.87 7.00
N ASP A 138 18.18 -17.77 7.32
CA ASP A 138 18.81 -17.77 8.64
C ASP A 138 19.64 -16.49 8.85
N GLU A 139 19.47 -15.87 10.02
CA GLU A 139 20.09 -14.59 10.32
C GLU A 139 21.62 -14.64 10.37
N LYS A 140 22.19 -15.78 10.80
CA LYS A 140 23.65 -15.93 11.00
C LYS A 140 24.34 -16.53 9.79
N THR A 141 23.74 -17.57 9.19
CA THR A 141 24.36 -18.31 8.07
C THR A 141 24.01 -17.77 6.71
N ASN A 142 22.97 -16.92 6.61
CA ASN A 142 22.33 -16.49 5.35
C ASN A 142 21.79 -17.66 4.50
N GLU A 143 21.68 -18.85 5.08
CA GLU A 143 21.09 -20.00 4.41
C GLU A 143 19.61 -19.76 4.14
N GLU A 144 19.17 -20.00 2.92
CA GLU A 144 17.78 -19.84 2.52
C GLU A 144 16.93 -20.98 3.08
N TYR A 145 15.95 -20.60 3.93
CA TYR A 145 15.02 -21.56 4.50
C TYR A 145 13.83 -21.77 3.56
N LEU A 146 13.72 -22.93 2.97
CA LEU A 146 12.62 -23.33 2.08
C LEU A 146 12.09 -22.16 1.22
N ARG A 147 12.27 -22.19 -0.08
CA ARG A 147 11.77 -21.16 -1.02
C ARG A 147 10.24 -21.07 -1.08
N MET A 148 9.59 -21.02 0.09
CA MET A 148 8.14 -20.96 0.19
C MET A 148 7.61 -19.53 0.24
N ILE A 149 8.46 -18.56 0.60
CA ILE A 149 8.16 -17.14 0.68
C ILE A 149 9.04 -16.40 -0.31
N GLU A 150 8.41 -15.69 -1.23
CA GLU A 150 9.09 -14.77 -2.13
C GLU A 150 8.20 -13.52 -2.31
N MET A 151 8.76 -12.34 -2.00
CA MET A 151 8.04 -11.07 -2.15
C MET A 151 8.87 -10.12 -2.98
N HIS A 152 8.29 -9.62 -4.05
CA HIS A 152 8.89 -8.61 -4.91
C HIS A 152 8.21 -7.26 -4.71
N PHE A 153 9.04 -6.21 -4.69
CA PHE A 153 8.61 -4.83 -4.75
C PHE A 153 9.27 -4.22 -5.98
N VAL A 154 8.45 -3.88 -6.98
CA VAL A 154 8.88 -3.38 -8.28
C VAL A 154 8.48 -1.93 -8.40
N GLU A 155 9.46 -1.01 -8.36
CA GLU A 155 9.25 0.43 -8.33
C GLU A 155 9.36 1.02 -9.74
N LEU A 156 8.24 1.39 -10.35
CA LEU A 156 8.15 1.85 -11.74
C LEU A 156 9.03 3.08 -12.04
N ASN A 157 9.13 4.00 -11.08
CA ASN A 157 9.87 5.26 -11.27
C ASN A 157 11.39 5.06 -11.33
N LYS A 158 11.89 3.90 -10.89
CA LYS A 158 13.33 3.58 -10.91
C LYS A 158 13.82 3.02 -12.23
N ARG A 159 12.95 2.84 -13.24
CA ARG A 159 13.34 2.43 -14.59
C ARG A 159 14.41 3.33 -15.20
N GLN A 160 14.46 4.61 -14.82
CA GLN A 160 15.49 5.56 -15.26
C GLN A 160 16.94 5.18 -14.89
N TYR A 161 17.13 4.23 -13.98
CA TYR A 161 18.44 3.73 -13.54
C TYR A 161 18.78 2.35 -14.11
N MET A 162 17.94 1.81 -15.00
CA MET A 162 18.08 0.47 -15.57
C MET A 162 18.69 0.53 -16.97
N ASP A 163 19.23 -0.60 -17.41
CA ASP A 163 19.60 -0.83 -18.81
C ASP A 163 18.31 -0.97 -19.64
N THR A 164 18.23 -0.26 -20.76
CA THR A 164 17.09 -0.30 -21.68
C THR A 164 16.94 -1.65 -22.40
N ASN A 165 17.98 -2.48 -22.41
CA ASN A 165 17.92 -3.84 -22.93
C ASN A 165 17.33 -4.84 -21.92
N ASP A 166 17.18 -4.47 -20.65
CA ASP A 166 16.57 -5.33 -19.62
C ASP A 166 15.07 -5.51 -19.90
N ASP A 167 14.60 -6.76 -19.93
CA ASP A 167 13.19 -7.05 -20.18
C ASP A 167 12.27 -6.44 -19.13
N LEU A 168 12.72 -6.35 -17.88
CA LEU A 168 11.95 -5.64 -16.86
C LEU A 168 11.87 -4.14 -17.18
N TRP A 169 12.94 -3.52 -17.68
CA TRP A 169 12.89 -2.12 -18.09
C TRP A 169 11.80 -1.86 -19.14
N LYS A 170 11.72 -2.73 -20.16
CA LYS A 170 10.71 -2.62 -21.22
C LYS A 170 9.28 -2.65 -20.64
N TRP A 171 9.02 -3.55 -19.70
CA TRP A 171 7.73 -3.63 -19.01
C TRP A 171 7.44 -2.40 -18.16
N LEU A 172 8.43 -1.87 -17.42
CA LEU A 172 8.24 -0.66 -16.61
C LEU A 172 8.01 0.58 -17.48
N GLU A 173 8.68 0.67 -18.62
CA GLU A 173 8.46 1.74 -19.60
C GLU A 173 7.06 1.64 -20.20
N PHE A 174 6.62 0.46 -20.64
CA PHE A 174 5.27 0.22 -21.13
C PHE A 174 4.20 0.64 -20.10
N LEU A 175 4.35 0.26 -18.86
CA LEU A 175 3.37 0.58 -17.80
C LEU A 175 3.26 2.10 -17.54
N LYS A 176 4.34 2.84 -17.69
CA LYS A 176 4.38 4.29 -17.41
C LYS A 176 4.18 5.16 -18.66
N SER A 177 4.60 4.68 -19.80
CA SER A 177 4.65 5.44 -21.05
C SER A 177 4.47 4.51 -22.25
N PRO A 178 3.26 3.94 -22.45
CA PRO A 178 3.01 2.93 -23.49
C PRO A 178 3.28 3.43 -24.93
N ASP A 179 3.24 4.75 -25.13
CA ASP A 179 3.50 5.42 -26.42
C ASP A 179 4.91 6.03 -26.48
N SER A 180 5.82 5.61 -25.60
CA SER A 180 7.19 6.11 -25.55
C SER A 180 7.96 5.82 -26.84
N GLU A 181 8.71 6.80 -27.32
CA GLU A 181 9.67 6.61 -28.44
C GLU A 181 10.69 5.50 -28.12
N ASN A 182 10.97 5.28 -26.84
CA ASN A 182 11.86 4.22 -26.40
C ASN A 182 11.33 2.79 -26.68
N LEU A 183 10.02 2.63 -26.87
CA LEU A 183 9.39 1.35 -27.22
C LEU A 183 9.05 1.24 -28.71
N GLN A 184 9.18 2.33 -29.49
CA GLN A 184 8.77 2.38 -30.89
C GLN A 184 9.48 1.30 -31.72
N TRP A 185 10.75 1.03 -31.43
CA TRP A 185 11.50 0.00 -32.13
C TRP A 185 10.97 -1.42 -31.90
N ILE A 186 10.28 -1.66 -30.78
CA ILE A 186 9.58 -2.93 -30.49
C ILE A 186 8.35 -3.03 -31.38
N TYR A 187 7.55 -1.96 -31.47
CA TYR A 187 6.29 -1.95 -32.19
C TYR A 187 6.47 -1.90 -33.72
N GLU A 188 7.58 -1.36 -34.20
CA GLU A 188 7.86 -1.20 -35.63
C GLU A 188 8.78 -2.30 -36.20
N SER A 189 9.34 -3.17 -35.35
CA SER A 189 10.24 -4.23 -35.77
C SER A 189 9.50 -5.33 -36.49
N SER A 190 9.80 -5.56 -37.77
CA SER A 190 9.28 -6.71 -38.52
C SER A 190 9.86 -8.05 -38.08
N VAL A 191 10.90 -8.02 -37.23
CA VAL A 191 11.49 -9.20 -36.57
C VAL A 191 11.49 -8.86 -35.09
N CYS A 192 10.47 -9.28 -34.38
CA CYS A 192 10.33 -9.03 -32.95
C CYS A 192 11.48 -9.74 -32.22
N PRO A 193 12.32 -8.99 -31.45
CA PRO A 193 13.33 -9.61 -30.61
C PRO A 193 12.67 -10.57 -29.62
N GLU A 194 13.33 -11.68 -29.34
CA GLU A 194 12.84 -12.66 -28.36
C GLU A 194 12.41 -11.96 -27.05
N GLY A 195 11.15 -12.12 -26.64
CA GLY A 195 10.56 -11.47 -25.46
C GLY A 195 9.90 -10.09 -25.69
N ALA A 196 10.02 -9.48 -26.87
CA ALA A 196 9.35 -8.21 -27.18
C ALA A 196 7.90 -8.41 -27.67
N GLU A 197 7.58 -9.58 -28.27
CA GLU A 197 6.26 -9.94 -28.77
C GLU A 197 5.16 -9.78 -27.69
N ALA A 198 5.44 -10.18 -26.48
CA ALA A 198 4.51 -10.03 -25.36
C ALA A 198 4.18 -8.56 -25.02
N ILE A 199 5.12 -7.63 -25.23
CA ILE A 199 4.88 -6.20 -25.01
C ILE A 199 4.06 -5.62 -26.17
N GLU A 200 4.25 -6.10 -27.38
CA GLU A 200 3.42 -5.74 -28.54
C GLU A 200 1.98 -6.20 -28.32
N HIS A 201 1.76 -7.45 -27.90
CA HIS A 201 0.44 -7.93 -27.51
C HIS A 201 -0.18 -7.10 -26.38
N ALA A 202 0.60 -6.75 -25.36
CA ALA A 202 0.13 -5.90 -24.28
C ALA A 202 -0.32 -4.51 -24.76
N LYS A 203 0.42 -3.93 -25.73
CA LYS A 203 0.06 -2.65 -26.36
C LYS A 203 -1.23 -2.78 -27.17
N GLU A 204 -1.38 -3.85 -27.95
CA GLU A 204 -2.59 -4.11 -28.71
C GLU A 204 -3.82 -4.25 -27.83
N ILE A 205 -3.70 -5.02 -26.73
CA ILE A 205 -4.78 -5.17 -25.74
C ILE A 205 -5.13 -3.81 -25.12
N PHE A 206 -4.11 -3.03 -24.72
CA PHE A 206 -4.30 -1.72 -24.11
C PHE A 206 -5.01 -0.75 -25.06
N ASP A 207 -4.57 -0.66 -26.32
CA ASP A 207 -5.17 0.24 -27.32
C ASP A 207 -6.62 -0.14 -27.62
N LYS A 208 -6.93 -1.44 -27.76
CA LYS A 208 -8.31 -1.92 -27.90
C LYS A 208 -9.16 -1.57 -26.68
N ALA A 209 -8.62 -1.77 -25.49
CA ALA A 209 -9.33 -1.48 -24.24
C ALA A 209 -9.61 0.02 -24.04
N LEU A 210 -8.70 0.89 -24.48
CA LEU A 210 -8.85 2.36 -24.40
C LEU A 210 -10.03 2.89 -25.22
N VAL A 211 -10.33 2.29 -26.37
CA VAL A 211 -11.41 2.75 -27.25
C VAL A 211 -12.73 2.09 -26.95
N ASP A 212 -12.76 1.07 -26.09
CA ASP A 212 -13.96 0.35 -25.69
C ASP A 212 -14.82 1.24 -24.76
N PRO A 213 -16.08 1.55 -25.14
CA PRO A 213 -16.95 2.43 -24.35
C PRO A 213 -17.28 1.86 -22.96
N GLU A 214 -17.41 0.54 -22.80
CA GLU A 214 -17.72 -0.12 -21.53
C GLU A 214 -16.56 0.03 -20.53
N ASN A 215 -15.33 -0.14 -21.00
CA ASN A 215 -14.14 0.09 -20.21
C ASN A 215 -14.01 1.56 -19.79
N GLN A 216 -14.26 2.49 -20.70
CA GLN A 216 -14.23 3.93 -20.40
C GLN A 216 -15.29 4.33 -19.36
N GLU A 217 -16.49 3.77 -19.43
CA GLU A 217 -17.55 4.01 -18.45
C GLU A 217 -17.15 3.44 -17.08
N THR A 218 -16.64 2.21 -17.04
CA THR A 218 -16.15 1.55 -15.84
C THR A 218 -15.05 2.35 -15.15
N ILE A 219 -14.07 2.84 -15.90
CA ILE A 219 -12.99 3.68 -15.38
C ILE A 219 -13.55 4.97 -14.77
N LYS A 220 -14.45 5.67 -15.49
CA LYS A 220 -15.06 6.90 -14.97
C LYS A 220 -15.84 6.66 -13.68
N LEU A 221 -16.55 5.55 -13.56
CA LEU A 221 -17.29 5.19 -12.35
C LEU A 221 -16.36 4.94 -11.17
N ILE A 222 -15.25 4.21 -11.39
CA ILE A 222 -14.24 3.94 -10.36
C ILE A 222 -13.56 5.24 -9.92
N GLU A 223 -13.09 6.07 -10.87
CA GLU A 223 -12.47 7.36 -10.57
C GLU A 223 -13.40 8.29 -9.78
N LYS A 224 -14.69 8.29 -10.13
CA LYS A 224 -15.69 9.05 -9.38
C LYS A 224 -15.83 8.53 -7.95
N ALA A 225 -15.97 7.22 -7.77
CA ALA A 225 -16.10 6.61 -6.46
C ALA A 225 -14.86 6.88 -5.57
N GLU A 226 -13.65 6.86 -6.15
CA GLU A 226 -12.41 7.21 -5.43
C GLU A 226 -12.40 8.70 -5.02
N LYS A 227 -12.79 9.61 -5.90
CA LYS A 227 -12.90 11.05 -5.59
C LYS A 227 -13.92 11.31 -4.48
N ASP A 228 -15.07 10.65 -4.54
CA ASP A 228 -16.12 10.78 -3.53
C ASP A 228 -15.63 10.27 -2.17
N LYS A 229 -14.90 9.14 -2.15
CA LYS A 229 -14.27 8.58 -0.94
C LYS A 229 -13.22 9.53 -0.35
N LEU A 230 -12.33 10.08 -1.18
CA LEU A 230 -11.29 11.03 -0.74
C LEU A 230 -11.92 12.29 -0.16
N SER A 231 -12.94 12.85 -0.83
CA SER A 231 -13.66 14.03 -0.35
C SER A 231 -14.38 13.77 0.98
N ALA A 232 -14.96 12.58 1.17
CA ALA A 232 -15.58 12.20 2.44
C ALA A 232 -14.55 12.10 3.58
N ILE A 233 -13.36 11.52 3.30
CA ILE A 233 -12.26 11.41 4.28
C ILE A 233 -11.75 12.80 4.66
N GLU A 234 -11.55 13.70 3.68
CA GLU A 234 -11.08 15.06 3.92
C GLU A 234 -12.08 15.86 4.76
N THR A 235 -13.36 15.77 4.42
CA THR A 235 -14.46 16.40 5.19
C THR A 235 -14.50 15.86 6.63
N ALA A 236 -14.35 14.55 6.83
CA ALA A 236 -14.33 13.94 8.16
C ALA A 236 -13.10 14.41 8.98
N ARG A 237 -11.95 14.53 8.32
CA ARG A 237 -10.70 15.04 8.95
C ARG A 237 -10.84 16.50 9.38
N GLU A 238 -11.39 17.36 8.51
CA GLU A 238 -11.61 18.78 8.82
C GLU A 238 -12.58 18.93 10.02
N LYS A 239 -13.69 18.18 10.02
CA LYS A 239 -14.64 18.19 11.15
C LYS A 239 -13.98 17.69 12.43
N GLY A 240 -13.23 16.59 12.39
CA GLY A 240 -12.52 16.06 13.55
C GLY A 240 -11.48 17.04 14.10
N LEU A 241 -10.77 17.76 13.22
CA LEU A 241 -9.80 18.79 13.61
C LEU A 241 -10.50 19.97 14.29
N ALA A 242 -11.60 20.48 13.71
CA ALA A 242 -12.38 21.58 14.27
C ALA A 242 -12.94 21.23 15.65
N GLU A 243 -13.56 20.06 15.80
CA GLU A 243 -14.08 19.58 17.09
C GLU A 243 -12.96 19.36 18.13
N GLY A 244 -11.81 18.83 17.68
CA GLY A 244 -10.64 18.64 18.55
C GLY A 244 -10.08 19.96 19.06
N LEU A 245 -10.01 20.97 18.20
CA LEU A 245 -9.54 22.32 18.55
C LEU A 245 -10.50 22.99 19.53
N GLU A 246 -11.81 22.93 19.27
CA GLU A 246 -12.84 23.51 20.17
C GLU A 246 -12.78 22.89 21.57
N LYS A 247 -12.79 21.53 21.63
CA LYS A 247 -12.68 20.82 22.92
C LYS A 247 -11.35 21.09 23.63
N GLY A 248 -10.26 21.21 22.86
CA GLY A 248 -8.96 21.56 23.42
C GLY A 248 -8.92 22.97 24.01
N LEU A 249 -9.52 23.95 23.33
CA LEU A 249 -9.62 25.33 23.77
C LEU A 249 -10.49 25.44 25.05
N GLU A 250 -11.66 24.79 25.03
CA GLU A 250 -12.56 24.77 26.22
C GLU A 250 -11.87 24.20 27.45
N ARG A 251 -11.20 23.03 27.30
CA ARG A 251 -10.44 22.40 28.39
C ARG A 251 -9.28 23.27 28.85
N GLY A 252 -8.55 23.90 27.93
CA GLY A 252 -7.45 24.80 28.23
C GLY A 252 -7.90 26.03 29.02
N LEU A 253 -9.00 26.67 28.59
CA LEU A 253 -9.60 27.82 29.27
C LEU A 253 -10.08 27.46 30.68
N LYS A 254 -10.76 26.31 30.82
CA LYS A 254 -11.23 25.84 32.15
C LYS A 254 -10.06 25.58 33.08
N LYS A 255 -9.05 24.85 32.62
CA LYS A 255 -7.86 24.55 33.42
C LYS A 255 -7.06 25.80 33.79
N GLY A 256 -6.84 26.70 32.83
CA GLY A 256 -6.16 27.97 33.07
C GLY A 256 -6.91 28.87 34.08
N LYS A 257 -8.24 28.86 34.04
CA LYS A 257 -9.05 29.58 35.03
C LYS A 257 -8.92 28.97 36.43
N GLU A 258 -9.01 27.63 36.54
CA GLU A 258 -8.85 26.92 37.83
C GLU A 258 -7.45 27.12 38.42
N GLU A 259 -6.39 27.04 37.61
CA GLU A 259 -5.01 27.29 38.00
C GLU A 259 -4.80 28.76 38.42
N GLY A 260 -5.29 29.71 37.62
CA GLY A 260 -5.19 31.14 37.95
C GLY A 260 -5.96 31.53 39.23
N GLU A 261 -7.14 30.95 39.48
CA GLU A 261 -7.88 31.14 40.75
C GLU A 261 -7.14 30.51 41.92
N HIS A 262 -6.45 29.39 41.71
CA HIS A 262 -5.66 28.72 42.76
C HIS A 262 -4.41 29.55 43.10
N ASP A 263 -3.68 30.03 42.10
CA ASP A 263 -2.49 30.84 42.27
C ASP A 263 -2.80 32.19 42.96
N ALA A 264 -3.90 32.83 42.59
CA ALA A 264 -4.36 34.06 43.25
C ALA A 264 -4.71 33.82 44.73
N LYS A 265 -5.28 32.65 45.06
CA LYS A 265 -5.53 32.27 46.45
C LYS A 265 -4.25 32.03 47.22
N ILE A 266 -3.24 31.41 46.62
CA ILE A 266 -1.90 31.23 47.19
C ILE A 266 -1.23 32.56 47.48
N GLU A 267 -1.21 33.47 46.50
CA GLU A 267 -0.65 34.81 46.64
C GLU A 267 -1.33 35.59 47.77
N THR A 268 -2.67 35.53 47.84
CA THR A 268 -3.45 36.14 48.92
C THR A 268 -3.10 35.52 50.26
N ALA A 269 -2.95 34.19 50.36
CA ALA A 269 -2.56 33.51 51.60
C ALA A 269 -1.14 33.92 52.06
N GLN A 270 -0.18 34.05 51.18
CA GLN A 270 1.16 34.51 51.49
C GLN A 270 1.15 35.95 52.06
N ASN A 271 0.38 36.83 51.42
CA ASN A 271 0.23 38.21 51.92
C ASN A 271 -0.40 38.24 53.29
N LEU A 272 -1.44 37.43 53.56
CA LEU A 272 -2.07 37.38 54.88
C LEU A 272 -1.17 36.74 55.95
N LEU A 273 -0.32 35.78 55.59
CA LEU A 273 0.71 35.22 56.46
C LEU A 273 1.71 36.30 56.89
N SER A 274 2.18 37.11 55.94
CA SER A 274 3.10 38.22 56.22
C SER A 274 2.53 39.30 57.11
N MET A 275 1.19 39.46 57.12
CA MET A 275 0.46 40.35 58.00
C MET A 275 0.21 39.77 59.41
N GLY A 276 0.63 38.52 59.69
CA GLY A 276 0.55 37.89 60.99
C GLY A 276 -0.81 37.22 61.32
N LEU A 277 -1.65 36.97 60.32
CA LEU A 277 -2.92 36.26 60.55
C LEU A 277 -2.68 34.76 60.81
N SER A 278 -3.52 34.19 61.63
CA SER A 278 -3.45 32.73 61.92
C SER A 278 -3.90 31.88 60.73
N VAL A 279 -3.29 30.68 60.57
CA VAL A 279 -3.60 29.73 59.50
C VAL A 279 -5.10 29.44 59.36
N ASN A 280 -5.84 29.37 60.49
CA ASN A 280 -7.29 29.16 60.50
C ASN A 280 -8.06 30.35 59.92
N GLN A 281 -7.59 31.58 60.13
CA GLN A 281 -8.22 32.78 59.57
C GLN A 281 -7.93 32.87 58.06
N ILE A 282 -6.72 32.52 57.63
CA ILE A 282 -6.31 32.50 56.21
C ILE A 282 -7.08 31.43 55.43
N SER A 283 -7.27 30.22 55.99
CA SER A 283 -8.06 29.16 55.40
C SER A 283 -9.51 29.60 55.18
N LYS A 284 -10.11 30.28 56.15
CA LYS A 284 -11.47 30.84 56.00
C LYS A 284 -11.58 31.93 54.95
N ALA A 285 -10.52 32.75 54.79
CA ALA A 285 -10.51 33.88 53.85
C ALA A 285 -10.25 33.47 52.40
N THR A 286 -9.36 32.48 52.17
CA THR A 286 -8.95 32.04 50.84
C THR A 286 -9.59 30.78 50.33
N GLY A 287 -10.16 29.96 51.26
CA GLY A 287 -10.68 28.61 50.95
C GLY A 287 -9.58 27.57 50.68
N LEU A 288 -8.29 27.89 50.93
CA LEU A 288 -7.21 26.92 50.90
C LEU A 288 -7.20 26.00 52.08
N SER A 289 -6.74 24.75 51.90
CA SER A 289 -6.60 23.83 53.01
C SER A 289 -5.50 24.28 54.00
N ILE A 290 -5.65 23.94 55.27
CA ILE A 290 -4.65 24.22 56.32
C ILE A 290 -3.29 23.63 55.96
N LYS A 291 -3.31 22.46 55.26
CA LYS A 291 -2.09 21.79 54.77
C LYS A 291 -1.38 22.62 53.72
N ASP A 292 -2.11 23.19 52.76
CA ASP A 292 -1.55 24.01 51.69
C ASP A 292 -0.98 25.31 52.23
N ILE A 293 -1.67 25.95 53.22
CA ILE A 293 -1.18 27.17 53.84
C ILE A 293 0.09 26.91 54.67
N ASN A 294 0.16 25.79 55.40
CA ASN A 294 1.38 25.41 56.13
C ASN A 294 2.58 25.15 55.24
N ALA A 295 2.34 24.71 53.99
CA ALA A 295 3.40 24.52 53.00
C ALA A 295 3.93 25.84 52.41
N LEU A 296 3.29 26.99 52.68
CA LEU A 296 3.71 28.33 52.26
C LEU A 296 4.54 29.08 53.34
N GLN A 297 4.63 28.55 54.54
CA GLN A 297 5.47 29.06 55.63
C GLN A 297 6.93 28.61 55.45
#